data_eae7b12e64554fa63ff54844b8806cb1
#
_entry.id   eae7b12e64554fa63ff54844b8806cb1
#
_cell.length_a   1.000
_cell.length_b   1.000
_cell.length_c   1.000
_cell.angle_alpha   90.00
_cell.angle_beta   90.00
_cell.angle_gamma   90.00
#
_symmetry.space_group_name_H-M   'P 1'
#
loop_
_entity.id
_entity.type
_entity.pdbx_description
1 polymer ?
#
loop_
_entity_poly.entity_id
_entity_poly.type
_entity_poly.pdbx_seq_one_letter_code
_entity_poly.pdbx_strand_id
1 'polypeptide(L)'
;MPVSLTPRERTHLKARAHKLEPKVMVGHGGLTPTVIAEIDRALTAHELIKVKILGHDREARDTMCDEICAGTDSASVHRVGKVLVLWRPTPEEAKKRAE
;
A
#
# COMPACT_ATOMS: atom_id res chain seq x y z
N MET A 1 -14.14 1.25 -3.36
CA MET A 1 -13.60 2.38 -2.58
C MET A 1 -12.43 1.92 -1.73
N PRO A 2 -11.34 2.69 -1.66
CA PRO A 2 -10.24 2.33 -0.78
C PRO A 2 -10.69 2.29 0.67
N VAL A 3 -10.02 1.47 1.46
CA VAL A 3 -10.31 1.33 2.88
C VAL A 3 -9.95 2.62 3.61
N SER A 4 -10.79 3.06 4.51
CA SER A 4 -10.51 4.23 5.35
C SER A 4 -9.86 3.80 6.66
N LEU A 5 -8.90 4.60 7.12
CA LEU A 5 -8.21 4.36 8.38
C LEU A 5 -8.46 5.51 9.35
N THR A 6 -8.73 5.17 10.60
CA THR A 6 -8.76 6.18 11.66
C THR A 6 -7.31 6.59 11.97
N PRO A 7 -7.09 7.78 12.56
CA PRO A 7 -5.75 8.20 12.96
C PRO A 7 -5.05 7.18 13.89
N ARG A 8 -5.81 6.54 14.76
CA ARG A 8 -5.31 5.53 15.69
C ARG A 8 -4.84 4.28 14.95
N GLU A 9 -5.66 3.80 14.00
CA GLU A 9 -5.30 2.65 13.17
C GLU A 9 -4.05 2.95 12.35
N ARG A 10 -3.97 4.14 11.77
CA ARG A 10 -2.83 4.60 10.97
C ARG A 10 -1.54 4.59 11.79
N THR A 11 -1.59 5.10 13.01
CA THR A 11 -0.44 5.13 13.91
C THR A 11 0.03 3.71 14.24
N HIS A 12 -0.90 2.82 14.53
CA HIS A 12 -0.60 1.43 14.85
C HIS A 12 0.04 0.70 13.66
N LEU A 13 -0.53 0.87 12.47
CA LEU A 13 0.00 0.24 11.25
C LEU A 13 1.37 0.80 10.87
N LYS A 14 1.55 2.08 11.06
CA LYS A 14 2.84 2.74 10.82
C LYS A 14 3.94 2.14 11.70
N ALA A 15 3.63 1.91 12.97
CA ALA A 15 4.57 1.28 13.90
C ALA A 15 4.90 -0.16 13.47
N ARG A 16 3.89 -0.92 13.06
CA ARG A 16 4.10 -2.29 12.57
C ARG A 16 4.96 -2.31 11.30
N ALA A 17 4.74 -1.35 10.41
CA ALA A 17 5.46 -1.28 9.14
C ALA A 17 6.94 -0.96 9.32
N HIS A 18 7.32 -0.38 10.44
CA HIS A 18 8.70 0.03 10.69
C HIS A 18 9.69 -1.13 10.58
N LYS A 19 9.25 -2.35 10.89
CA LYS A 19 10.08 -3.55 10.86
C LYS A 19 10.04 -4.28 9.53
N LEU A 20 9.20 -3.83 8.59
CA LEU A 20 9.03 -4.50 7.31
C LEU A 20 10.02 -4.00 6.28
N GLU A 21 10.37 -4.89 5.35
CA GLU A 21 11.12 -4.54 4.16
C GLU A 21 10.16 -4.40 2.97
N PRO A 22 10.52 -3.61 1.95
CA PRO A 22 9.68 -3.49 0.76
C PRO A 22 9.44 -4.84 0.09
N LYS A 23 8.18 -5.15 -0.21
CA LYS A 23 7.80 -6.40 -0.87
C LYS A 23 7.70 -6.26 -2.38
N VAL A 24 7.43 -5.05 -2.86
CA VAL A 24 7.29 -4.77 -4.28
C VAL A 24 8.09 -3.53 -4.60
N MET A 25 8.73 -3.51 -5.77
CA MET A 25 9.43 -2.33 -6.27
C MET A 25 8.80 -1.87 -7.57
N VAL A 26 8.54 -0.56 -7.66
CA VAL A 26 8.09 0.07 -8.89
C VAL A 26 9.34 0.65 -9.56
N GLY A 27 9.68 0.17 -10.75
CA GLY A 27 10.85 0.63 -11.47
C GLY A 27 10.62 1.94 -12.21
N HIS A 28 11.63 2.34 -12.98
CA HIS A 28 11.58 3.58 -13.75
C HIS A 28 10.46 3.60 -14.81
N GLY A 29 9.98 2.45 -15.22
CA GLY A 29 8.87 2.34 -16.16
C GLY A 29 7.52 2.68 -15.56
N GLY A 30 7.43 2.87 -14.25
CA GLY A 30 6.20 3.25 -13.56
C GLY A 30 5.26 2.08 -13.32
N LEU A 31 3.98 2.41 -13.12
CA LEU A 31 2.97 1.39 -12.86
C LEU A 31 2.57 0.65 -14.13
N THR A 32 2.48 -0.66 -14.03
CA THR A 32 2.01 -1.53 -15.10
C THR A 32 0.97 -2.48 -14.51
N PRO A 33 0.15 -3.13 -15.34
CA PRO A 33 -0.81 -4.13 -14.83
C PRO A 33 -0.11 -5.23 -14.03
N THR A 34 1.10 -5.62 -14.44
CA THR A 34 1.88 -6.62 -13.72
C THR A 34 2.26 -6.16 -12.32
N VAL A 35 2.72 -4.91 -12.19
CA VAL A 35 3.09 -4.34 -10.89
C VAL A 35 1.87 -4.24 -9.98
N ILE A 36 0.74 -3.78 -10.50
CA ILE A 36 -0.51 -3.70 -9.73
C ILE A 36 -0.92 -5.10 -9.25
N ALA A 37 -0.81 -6.11 -10.10
CA ALA A 37 -1.12 -7.50 -9.72
C ALA A 37 -0.18 -8.02 -8.63
N GLU A 38 1.10 -7.65 -8.68
CA GLU A 38 2.07 -8.03 -7.64
C GLU A 38 1.72 -7.39 -6.29
N ILE A 39 1.34 -6.11 -6.31
CA ILE A 39 0.94 -5.40 -5.09
C ILE A 39 -0.31 -6.03 -4.50
N ASP A 40 -1.30 -6.33 -5.35
CA ASP A 40 -2.54 -6.99 -4.94
C ASP A 40 -2.25 -8.33 -4.26
N ARG A 41 -1.39 -9.13 -4.86
CA ARG A 41 -0.99 -10.42 -4.30
C ARG A 41 -0.28 -10.27 -2.95
N ALA A 42 0.62 -9.31 -2.86
CA ALA A 42 1.35 -9.06 -1.62
C ALA A 42 0.39 -8.63 -0.49
N LEU A 43 -0.60 -7.79 -0.81
CA LEU A 43 -1.60 -7.37 0.17
C LEU A 43 -2.48 -8.53 0.63
N THR A 44 -2.82 -9.43 -0.29
CA THR A 44 -3.59 -10.62 0.07
C THR A 44 -2.81 -11.53 1.02
N ALA A 45 -1.50 -11.65 0.79
CA ALA A 45 -0.65 -12.53 1.60
C ALA A 45 -0.25 -11.90 2.95
N HIS A 46 -0.02 -10.60 2.98
CA HIS A 46 0.62 -9.94 4.13
C HIS A 46 -0.20 -8.84 4.80
N GLU A 47 -1.30 -8.41 4.20
CA GLU A 47 -2.16 -7.35 4.74
C GLU A 47 -1.50 -5.97 4.78
N LEU A 48 -0.32 -5.87 5.35
CA LEU A 48 0.46 -4.64 5.48
C LEU A 48 1.77 -4.81 4.72
N ILE A 49 2.05 -3.93 3.76
CA ILE A 49 3.26 -4.03 2.93
C ILE A 49 3.90 -2.67 2.71
N LYS A 50 5.17 -2.69 2.33
CA LYS A 50 5.87 -1.52 1.81
C LYS A 50 6.12 -1.71 0.33
N VAL A 51 5.97 -0.62 -0.43
CA VAL A 51 6.27 -0.57 -1.86
C VAL A 51 7.29 0.53 -2.08
N LYS A 52 8.40 0.20 -2.73
CA LYS A 52 9.44 1.18 -3.04
C LYS A 52 9.30 1.64 -4.49
N ILE A 53 9.30 2.95 -4.70
CA ILE A 53 9.20 3.54 -6.04
C ILE A 53 10.53 4.17 -6.43
N LEU A 54 11.08 3.73 -7.55
CA LEU A 54 12.37 4.20 -8.06
C LEU A 54 12.20 5.13 -9.25
N GLY A 55 13.05 6.16 -9.33
CA GLY A 55 13.18 6.97 -10.53
C GLY A 55 12.06 7.98 -10.82
N HIS A 56 11.24 8.32 -9.84
CA HIS A 56 10.14 9.27 -10.01
C HIS A 56 10.22 10.37 -8.96
N ASP A 57 9.73 11.57 -9.29
CA ASP A 57 9.69 12.65 -8.33
C ASP A 57 8.51 12.48 -7.36
N ARG A 58 8.45 13.39 -6.37
CA ARG A 58 7.43 13.32 -5.32
C ARG A 58 6.01 13.36 -5.87
N GLU A 59 5.76 14.25 -6.81
CA GLU A 59 4.44 14.42 -7.40
C GLU A 59 4.00 13.16 -8.14
N ALA A 60 4.90 12.57 -8.92
CA ALA A 60 4.64 11.33 -9.62
C ALA A 60 4.39 10.18 -8.64
N ARG A 61 5.17 10.12 -7.55
CA ARG A 61 4.97 9.10 -6.52
C ARG A 61 3.62 9.22 -5.83
N ASP A 62 3.17 10.46 -5.57
CA ASP A 62 1.86 10.69 -4.96
C ASP A 62 0.74 10.21 -5.87
N THR A 63 0.83 10.52 -7.17
CA THR A 63 -0.12 10.06 -8.16
C THR A 63 -0.15 8.53 -8.24
N MET A 64 1.03 7.90 -8.26
CA MET A 64 1.14 6.44 -8.28
C MET A 64 0.52 5.82 -7.04
N CYS A 65 0.71 6.43 -5.87
CA CYS A 65 0.11 5.94 -4.63
C CYS A 65 -1.41 5.92 -4.73
N ASP A 66 -2.00 6.99 -5.25
CA ASP A 66 -3.45 7.09 -5.43
C ASP A 66 -3.96 6.02 -6.41
N GLU A 67 -3.25 5.81 -7.52
CA GLU A 67 -3.58 4.79 -8.51
C GLU A 67 -3.48 3.38 -7.93
N ILE A 68 -2.45 3.11 -7.15
CA ILE A 68 -2.27 1.82 -6.50
C ILE A 68 -3.42 1.55 -5.51
N CYS A 69 -3.73 2.52 -4.68
CA CYS A 69 -4.80 2.37 -3.69
C CYS A 69 -6.15 2.14 -4.36
N ALA A 70 -6.44 2.87 -5.43
CA ALA A 70 -7.68 2.70 -6.19
C ALA A 70 -7.73 1.32 -6.87
N GLY A 71 -6.60 0.89 -7.45
CA GLY A 71 -6.54 -0.38 -8.18
C GLY A 71 -6.53 -1.63 -7.31
N THR A 72 -6.15 -1.50 -6.04
CA THR A 72 -6.04 -2.64 -5.11
C THR A 72 -6.99 -2.54 -3.93
N ASP A 73 -7.82 -1.51 -3.87
CA ASP A 73 -8.71 -1.24 -2.73
C ASP A 73 -7.98 -1.21 -1.39
N SER A 74 -6.80 -0.60 -1.40
CA SER A 74 -5.97 -0.48 -0.21
C SER A 74 -5.94 0.95 0.31
N ALA A 75 -5.46 1.12 1.54
CA ALA A 75 -5.29 2.41 2.17
C ALA A 75 -3.81 2.78 2.24
N SER A 76 -3.50 4.05 2.00
CA SER A 76 -2.16 4.57 2.21
C SER A 76 -1.99 4.87 3.69
N VAL A 77 -1.09 4.14 4.35
CA VAL A 77 -0.80 4.33 5.78
C VAL A 77 0.19 5.46 5.96
N HIS A 78 1.24 5.47 5.15
CA HIS A 78 2.33 6.42 5.30
C HIS A 78 3.16 6.49 4.03
N ARG A 79 3.78 7.64 3.78
CA ARG A 79 4.68 7.83 2.65
C ARG A 79 5.96 8.45 3.19
N VAL A 80 7.09 7.76 3.00
CA VAL A 80 8.39 8.24 3.45
C VAL A 80 9.35 8.17 2.26
N GLY A 81 9.70 9.31 1.71
CA GLY A 81 10.59 9.36 0.55
C GLY A 81 10.07 8.51 -0.59
N LYS A 82 10.83 7.48 -0.95
CA LYS A 82 10.51 6.58 -2.05
C LYS A 82 9.65 5.38 -1.63
N VAL A 83 9.27 5.29 -0.36
CA VAL A 83 8.56 4.14 0.18
C VAL A 83 7.12 4.48 0.50
N LEU A 84 6.20 3.63 0.04
CA LEU A 84 4.78 3.71 0.40
C LEU A 84 4.48 2.58 1.37
N VAL A 85 3.68 2.88 2.39
CA VAL A 85 3.17 1.85 3.30
C VAL A 85 1.68 1.70 3.00
N LEU A 86 1.28 0.49 2.62
CA LEU A 86 -0.09 0.20 2.19
C LEU A 86 -0.69 -0.88 3.09
N TRP A 87 -1.99 -0.76 3.32
CA TRP A 87 -2.73 -1.73 4.13
C TRP A 87 -4.07 -2.05 3.50
N ARG A 88 -4.43 -3.34 3.56
CA ARG A 88 -5.74 -3.83 3.15
C ARG A 88 -6.08 -5.01 4.06
N PRO A 89 -7.26 -5.04 4.70
CA PRO A 89 -7.61 -6.17 5.55
C PRO A 89 -7.72 -7.45 4.71
N THR A 90 -7.38 -8.58 5.32
CA THR A 90 -7.61 -9.88 4.68
C THR A 90 -9.11 -10.09 4.51
N PRO A 91 -9.55 -11.00 3.63
CA PRO A 91 -10.99 -11.26 3.46
C PRO A 91 -11.70 -11.57 4.76
N GLU A 92 -11.05 -12.30 5.68
CA GLU A 92 -11.62 -12.63 6.97
C GLU A 92 -11.78 -11.39 7.86
N GLU A 93 -10.76 -10.54 7.89
CA GLU A 93 -10.81 -9.30 8.65
C GLU A 93 -11.81 -8.30 8.07
N ALA A 94 -11.93 -8.26 6.76
CA ALA A 94 -12.92 -7.42 6.10
C ALA A 94 -14.33 -7.81 6.52
N LYS A 95 -14.60 -9.10 6.67
CA LYS A 95 -15.89 -9.58 7.17
C LYS A 95 -16.14 -9.12 8.58
N LYS A 96 -15.15 -9.20 9.46
CA LYS A 96 -15.25 -8.75 10.84
C LYS A 96 -15.53 -7.27 10.94
N ARG A 97 -14.86 -6.48 10.09
CA ARG A 97 -15.03 -5.02 10.08
C ARG A 97 -16.41 -4.61 9.54
N ALA A 98 -17.01 -5.42 8.66
CA ALA A 98 -18.32 -5.15 8.10
C ALA A 98 -19.46 -5.44 9.09
N GLU A 99 -19.21 -6.24 10.09
CA GLU A 99 -20.16 -6.53 11.16
C GLU A 99 -20.11 -5.46 12.22
#